data_22223f4bfe2fa1bba4e220d477ec1cee
#
_entry.id   22223f4bfe2fa1bba4e220d477ec1cee
#
_cell.length_a   1.000
_cell.length_b   1.000
_cell.length_c   1.000
_cell.angle_alpha   90.00
_cell.angle_beta   90.00
_cell.angle_gamma   90.00
#
_symmetry.space_group_name_H-M   'P 1'
#
loop_
_entity.id
_entity.type
_entity.pdbx_description
1 polymer ?
#
loop_
_entity_poly.entity_id
_entity_poly.type
_entity_poly.pdbx_seq_one_letter_code
_entity_poly.pdbx_strand_id
1 'polypeptide(L)'
;MFRYFVLLLAVTCCIPVNLRAENKILAEVKILPATGVEKNAGVWVDGQYLGYVKELKGNKKILLMPGKHEITIREPWYKDDVEELLLEPGEVHTLPLTLVRNNVPADNRATAELKIEATPDRAAVFVDEQFVGHVDEFNGAGQGLLLIPGSHKIRVALPGYEPFETVVNLLDRQKMKIETKLVKGSITDEGGSVGNRP
;
A
#
# COMPACT_ATOMS: atom_id res chain seq x y z
N MET A 1 36.77 -77.39 -4.11
CA MET A 1 36.05 -76.30 -4.83
C MET A 1 34.94 -75.76 -3.92
N PHE A 2 35.24 -74.69 -3.14
CA PHE A 2 34.26 -74.03 -2.30
C PHE A 2 33.93 -72.69 -2.91
N ARG A 3 32.67 -72.46 -3.34
CA ARG A 3 32.16 -71.19 -3.87
C ARG A 3 31.52 -70.43 -2.72
N TYR A 4 32.17 -69.35 -2.27
CA TYR A 4 31.58 -68.43 -1.33
C TYR A 4 30.60 -67.53 -2.06
N PHE A 5 29.32 -67.61 -1.64
CA PHE A 5 28.23 -66.72 -2.07
C PHE A 5 28.19 -65.53 -1.12
N VAL A 6 28.67 -64.38 -1.59
CA VAL A 6 28.61 -63.14 -0.81
C VAL A 6 27.24 -62.53 -1.03
N LEU A 7 26.42 -62.54 0.01
CA LEU A 7 25.09 -61.90 0.03
C LEU A 7 25.30 -60.44 0.38
N LEU A 8 25.15 -59.54 -0.61
CA LEU A 8 25.22 -58.08 -0.43
C LEU A 8 23.86 -57.58 0.08
N LEU A 9 23.78 -57.27 1.38
CA LEU A 9 22.60 -56.71 2.02
C LEU A 9 22.56 -55.19 1.75
N ALA A 10 21.75 -54.77 0.77
CA ALA A 10 21.51 -53.34 0.52
C ALA A 10 20.58 -52.80 1.60
N VAL A 11 21.17 -52.07 2.54
CA VAL A 11 20.40 -51.29 3.54
C VAL A 11 19.89 -50.02 2.85
N THR A 12 18.63 -50.05 2.44
CA THR A 12 17.92 -48.87 1.93
C THR A 12 17.57 -47.99 3.13
N CYS A 13 18.38 -46.95 3.34
CA CYS A 13 18.11 -45.93 4.32
C CYS A 13 16.93 -45.08 3.85
N CYS A 14 15.71 -45.42 4.29
CA CYS A 14 14.53 -44.54 4.14
C CYS A 14 14.69 -43.36 5.07
N ILE A 15 15.18 -42.26 4.54
CA ILE A 15 15.15 -40.96 5.22
C ILE A 15 13.68 -40.50 5.19
N PRO A 16 12.99 -40.34 6.33
CA PRO A 16 11.66 -39.76 6.32
C PRO A 16 11.79 -38.25 5.93
N VAL A 17 11.42 -37.93 4.70
CA VAL A 17 11.21 -36.54 4.30
C VAL A 17 9.96 -36.08 5.05
N ASN A 18 10.16 -35.39 6.18
CA ASN A 18 9.09 -34.67 6.84
C ASN A 18 8.65 -33.51 5.95
N LEU A 19 7.77 -33.79 4.99
CA LEU A 19 6.98 -32.80 4.29
C LEU A 19 6.01 -32.21 5.31
N ARG A 20 6.45 -31.20 6.07
CA ARG A 20 5.53 -30.26 6.71
C ARG A 20 4.88 -29.47 5.58
N ALA A 21 3.75 -29.91 5.11
CA ALA A 21 2.85 -29.08 4.33
C ALA A 21 2.36 -27.97 5.29
N GLU A 22 3.04 -26.83 5.30
CA GLU A 22 2.45 -25.60 5.83
C GLU A 22 1.26 -25.31 4.91
N ASN A 23 0.04 -25.51 5.42
CA ASN A 23 -1.20 -25.09 4.76
C ASN A 23 -1.26 -23.56 4.75
N LYS A 24 -0.41 -22.91 3.96
CA LYS A 24 -0.51 -21.50 3.66
C LYS A 24 -1.59 -21.36 2.60
N ILE A 25 -2.76 -20.91 3.00
CA ILE A 25 -3.86 -20.62 2.08
C ILE A 25 -3.62 -19.26 1.40
N LEU A 26 -3.09 -18.28 2.16
CA LEU A 26 -2.84 -16.93 1.66
C LEU A 26 -1.48 -16.83 0.97
N ALA A 27 -1.46 -16.10 -0.15
CA ALA A 27 -0.21 -15.67 -0.79
C ALA A 27 0.37 -14.45 -0.06
N GLU A 28 1.69 -14.33 -0.03
CA GLU A 28 2.41 -13.18 0.52
C GLU A 28 3.00 -12.35 -0.62
N VAL A 29 2.70 -11.06 -0.69
CA VAL A 29 3.34 -10.13 -1.62
C VAL A 29 4.41 -9.33 -0.89
N LYS A 30 5.63 -9.32 -1.43
CA LYS A 30 6.78 -8.57 -0.93
C LYS A 30 7.18 -7.51 -1.92
N ILE A 31 7.09 -6.25 -1.54
CA ILE A 31 7.55 -5.13 -2.37
C ILE A 31 9.02 -4.85 -2.02
N LEU A 32 9.88 -4.84 -3.04
CA LEU A 32 11.31 -4.53 -2.91
C LEU A 32 11.62 -3.16 -3.51
N PRO A 33 11.62 -2.09 -2.69
CA PRO A 33 11.94 -0.75 -3.16
C PRO A 33 13.43 -0.63 -3.52
N ALA A 34 13.72 -0.03 -4.69
CA ALA A 34 15.09 0.18 -5.16
C ALA A 34 15.79 1.33 -4.40
N THR A 35 15.05 2.38 -4.03
CA THR A 35 15.57 3.59 -3.38
C THR A 35 14.81 3.98 -2.12
N GLY A 36 15.19 5.11 -1.52
CA GLY A 36 14.48 5.69 -0.38
C GLY A 36 13.11 6.24 -0.72
N VAL A 37 12.94 6.72 -1.96
CA VAL A 37 11.69 7.31 -2.43
C VAL A 37 10.59 6.26 -2.45
N GLU A 38 10.82 5.11 -3.06
CA GLU A 38 9.83 4.04 -3.13
C GLU A 38 9.39 3.52 -1.75
N LYS A 39 10.21 3.72 -0.71
CA LYS A 39 9.83 3.34 0.66
C LYS A 39 8.69 4.17 1.22
N ASN A 40 8.54 5.40 0.75
CA ASN A 40 7.47 6.31 1.18
C ASN A 40 6.21 6.17 0.32
N ALA A 41 6.31 5.50 -0.81
CA ALA A 41 5.17 5.30 -1.69
C ALA A 41 3.99 4.60 -0.99
N GLY A 42 2.79 5.06 -1.28
CA GLY A 42 1.56 4.43 -0.85
C GLY A 42 1.25 3.19 -1.69
N VAL A 43 0.66 2.18 -1.07
CA VAL A 43 0.28 0.91 -1.69
C VAL A 43 -1.22 0.72 -1.63
N TRP A 44 -1.81 0.41 -2.75
CA TRP A 44 -3.21 0.00 -2.90
C TRP A 44 -3.28 -1.43 -3.40
N VAL A 45 -4.22 -2.19 -2.89
CA VAL A 45 -4.58 -3.53 -3.38
C VAL A 45 -6.07 -3.51 -3.70
N ASP A 46 -6.40 -3.88 -4.92
CA ASP A 46 -7.78 -3.89 -5.42
C ASP A 46 -8.53 -2.56 -5.13
N GLY A 47 -7.82 -1.45 -5.30
CA GLY A 47 -8.31 -0.11 -5.02
C GLY A 47 -8.33 0.32 -3.54
N GLN A 48 -8.00 -0.57 -2.60
CA GLN A 48 -7.93 -0.24 -1.16
C GLN A 48 -6.53 0.16 -0.73
N TYR A 49 -6.40 1.32 -0.11
CA TYR A 49 -5.13 1.78 0.46
C TYR A 49 -4.74 0.93 1.68
N LEU A 50 -3.50 0.40 1.68
CA LEU A 50 -2.96 -0.43 2.76
C LEU A 50 -1.97 0.30 3.68
N GLY A 51 -1.23 1.26 3.16
CA GLY A 51 -0.18 1.95 3.89
C GLY A 51 1.06 2.22 3.04
N TYR A 52 2.16 2.58 3.68
CA TYR A 52 3.47 2.79 3.03
C TYR A 52 4.19 1.49 2.72
N VAL A 53 4.97 1.45 1.65
CA VAL A 53 5.88 0.33 1.36
C VAL A 53 6.78 0.00 2.56
N LYS A 54 7.34 1.02 3.24
CA LYS A 54 8.20 0.84 4.42
C LYS A 54 7.51 0.16 5.61
N GLU A 55 6.19 0.24 5.70
CA GLU A 55 5.40 -0.35 6.80
C GLU A 55 4.93 -1.78 6.50
N LEU A 56 4.81 -2.15 5.22
CA LEU A 56 4.23 -3.42 4.77
C LEU A 56 5.23 -4.57 4.84
N LYS A 57 5.80 -4.78 6.03
CA LYS A 57 6.78 -5.83 6.34
C LYS A 57 6.57 -6.39 7.74
N GLY A 58 7.19 -7.52 8.04
CA GLY A 58 7.09 -8.15 9.37
C GLY A 58 5.65 -8.54 9.70
N ASN A 59 5.05 -7.97 10.72
CA ASN A 59 3.68 -8.25 11.15
C ASN A 59 2.61 -7.60 10.26
N LYS A 60 3.00 -6.65 9.39
CA LYS A 60 2.10 -5.97 8.46
C LYS A 60 2.35 -6.42 7.02
N LYS A 61 2.55 -7.71 6.81
CA LYS A 61 2.72 -8.30 5.48
C LYS A 61 1.46 -8.13 4.64
N ILE A 62 1.65 -8.00 3.32
CA ILE A 62 0.54 -8.09 2.37
C ILE A 62 0.21 -9.57 2.20
N LEU A 63 -0.91 -10.00 2.75
CA LEU A 63 -1.43 -11.36 2.62
C LEU A 63 -2.74 -11.31 1.86
N LEU A 64 -2.80 -11.98 0.72
CA LEU A 64 -3.94 -11.97 -0.20
C LEU A 64 -4.48 -13.39 -0.41
N MET A 65 -5.76 -13.49 -0.72
CA MET A 65 -6.35 -14.74 -1.17
C MET A 65 -5.73 -15.13 -2.53
N PRO A 66 -5.66 -16.42 -2.87
CA PRO A 66 -5.30 -16.83 -4.23
C PRO A 66 -6.27 -16.25 -5.25
N GLY A 67 -5.75 -15.82 -6.40
CA GLY A 67 -6.54 -15.24 -7.48
C GLY A 67 -5.88 -14.02 -8.10
N LYS A 68 -6.67 -13.28 -8.87
CA LYS A 68 -6.22 -12.03 -9.50
C LYS A 68 -6.32 -10.87 -8.53
N HIS A 69 -5.25 -10.09 -8.46
CA HIS A 69 -5.17 -8.85 -7.66
C HIS A 69 -4.48 -7.76 -8.45
N GLU A 70 -4.92 -6.53 -8.28
CA GLU A 70 -4.25 -5.35 -8.77
C GLU A 70 -3.49 -4.68 -7.62
N ILE A 71 -2.18 -4.52 -7.80
CA ILE A 71 -1.33 -3.76 -6.89
C ILE A 71 -1.03 -2.42 -7.56
N THR A 72 -1.46 -1.32 -6.95
CA THR A 72 -1.12 0.02 -7.40
C THR A 72 -0.21 0.69 -6.38
N ILE A 73 0.94 1.21 -6.83
CA ILE A 73 1.90 1.93 -6.00
C ILE A 73 1.98 3.37 -6.49
N ARG A 74 1.81 4.32 -5.58
CA ARG A 74 1.77 5.75 -5.87
C ARG A 74 2.73 6.54 -5.00
N GLU A 75 3.44 7.45 -5.64
CA GLU A 75 4.30 8.43 -4.99
C GLU A 75 4.11 9.78 -5.69
N PRO A 76 3.96 10.89 -4.96
CA PRO A 76 3.81 12.21 -5.58
C PRO A 76 4.93 12.49 -6.58
N TRP A 77 4.58 13.04 -7.74
CA TRP A 77 5.51 13.37 -8.83
C TRP A 77 6.12 12.16 -9.59
N TYR A 78 5.62 10.95 -9.32
CA TYR A 78 5.97 9.74 -10.05
C TYR A 78 4.76 9.18 -10.78
N LYS A 79 5.01 8.38 -11.81
CA LYS A 79 3.95 7.62 -12.47
C LYS A 79 3.47 6.52 -11.54
N ASP A 80 2.16 6.29 -11.54
CA ASP A 80 1.59 5.13 -10.85
C ASP A 80 2.23 3.87 -11.43
N ASP A 81 2.66 2.98 -10.56
CA ASP A 81 3.09 1.63 -10.90
C ASP A 81 1.93 0.68 -10.62
N VAL A 82 1.41 0.04 -11.66
CA VAL A 82 0.22 -0.82 -11.60
C VAL A 82 0.58 -2.20 -12.10
N GLU A 83 0.47 -3.20 -11.22
CA GLU A 83 0.78 -4.59 -11.51
C GLU A 83 -0.44 -5.47 -11.26
N GLU A 84 -0.80 -6.26 -12.27
CA GLU A 84 -1.80 -7.32 -12.14
C GLU A 84 -1.10 -8.64 -11.79
N LEU A 85 -1.43 -9.20 -10.64
CA LEU A 85 -0.86 -10.45 -10.15
C LEU A 85 -1.90 -11.56 -10.17
N LEU A 86 -1.49 -12.76 -10.58
CA LEU A 86 -2.24 -13.98 -10.38
C LEU A 86 -1.51 -14.82 -9.33
N LEU A 87 -2.04 -14.82 -8.11
CA LEU A 87 -1.41 -15.44 -6.96
C LEU A 87 -1.92 -16.88 -6.73
N GLU A 88 -1.01 -17.80 -6.44
CA GLU A 88 -1.32 -19.17 -6.06
C GLU A 88 -1.36 -19.35 -4.52
N PRO A 89 -2.04 -20.40 -4.01
CA PRO A 89 -2.07 -20.67 -2.57
C PRO A 89 -0.67 -20.85 -1.98
N GLY A 90 -0.34 -20.09 -0.95
CA GLY A 90 0.94 -20.15 -0.26
C GLY A 90 2.14 -19.58 -1.00
N GLU A 91 1.91 -18.96 -2.16
CA GLU A 91 2.95 -18.28 -2.94
C GLU A 91 3.57 -17.13 -2.17
N VAL A 92 4.88 -16.91 -2.37
CA VAL A 92 5.57 -15.69 -1.95
C VAL A 92 5.99 -14.96 -3.22
N HIS A 93 5.17 -14.01 -3.63
CA HIS A 93 5.44 -13.17 -4.78
C HIS A 93 6.33 -11.99 -4.39
N THR A 94 7.39 -11.75 -5.16
CA THR A 94 8.31 -10.64 -4.92
C THR A 94 8.21 -9.62 -6.05
N LEU A 95 7.79 -8.40 -5.73
CA LEU A 95 7.59 -7.29 -6.66
C LEU A 95 8.75 -6.30 -6.52
N PRO A 96 9.71 -6.26 -7.47
CA PRO A 96 10.73 -5.23 -7.51
C PRO A 96 10.08 -3.91 -7.91
N LEU A 97 10.33 -2.84 -7.14
CA LEU A 97 9.73 -1.53 -7.35
C LEU A 97 10.78 -0.52 -7.80
N THR A 98 10.53 0.13 -8.94
CA THR A 98 11.32 1.26 -9.44
C THR A 98 10.38 2.31 -10.03
N LEU A 99 10.21 3.42 -9.33
CA LEU A 99 9.30 4.47 -9.76
C LEU A 99 9.92 5.39 -10.81
N VAL A 100 9.15 5.74 -11.82
CA VAL A 100 9.54 6.66 -12.89
C VAL A 100 8.98 8.05 -12.60
N ARG A 101 9.86 9.04 -12.48
CA ARG A 101 9.45 10.43 -12.20
C ARG A 101 8.63 11.02 -13.34
N ASN A 102 7.54 11.69 -12.99
CA ASN A 102 6.76 12.49 -13.92
C ASN A 102 7.53 13.76 -14.29
N ASN A 103 7.67 14.03 -15.59
CA ASN A 103 8.16 15.33 -16.08
C ASN A 103 6.99 16.33 -16.10
N VAL A 104 6.53 16.76 -14.92
CA VAL A 104 5.57 17.84 -14.83
C VAL A 104 6.34 19.15 -14.87
N PRO A 105 6.09 20.07 -15.83
CA PRO A 105 6.71 21.39 -15.85
C PRO A 105 6.40 22.12 -14.53
N ALA A 106 7.38 22.80 -13.96
CA ALA A 106 7.14 23.66 -12.80
C ALA A 106 6.11 24.74 -13.19
N ASP A 107 4.97 24.72 -12.54
CA ASP A 107 3.94 25.74 -12.72
C ASP A 107 4.35 27.00 -11.95
N ASN A 108 4.61 28.07 -12.65
CA ASN A 108 4.99 29.36 -12.07
C ASN A 108 3.79 30.17 -11.52
N ARG A 109 2.60 29.56 -11.47
CA ARG A 109 1.43 30.22 -10.86
C ARG A 109 1.66 30.43 -9.36
N ALA A 110 1.14 31.54 -8.85
CA ALA A 110 1.11 31.77 -7.42
C ALA A 110 0.41 30.60 -6.70
N THR A 111 0.94 30.18 -5.58
CA THR A 111 0.44 29.03 -4.82
C THR A 111 -0.03 29.48 -3.44
N ALA A 112 -1.03 28.78 -2.92
CA ALA A 112 -1.38 28.77 -1.52
C ALA A 112 -0.65 27.63 -0.80
N GLU A 113 -0.43 27.77 0.49
CA GLU A 113 0.18 26.76 1.35
C GLU A 113 -0.90 26.15 2.26
N LEU A 114 -1.15 24.85 2.12
CA LEU A 114 -2.06 24.12 2.98
C LEU A 114 -1.28 23.22 3.92
N LYS A 115 -1.36 23.49 5.22
CA LYS A 115 -0.82 22.61 6.26
C LYS A 115 -1.89 21.64 6.71
N ILE A 116 -1.54 20.35 6.83
CA ILE A 116 -2.48 19.31 7.23
C ILE A 116 -1.91 18.59 8.45
N GLU A 117 -2.64 18.68 9.56
CA GLU A 117 -2.34 17.95 10.79
C GLU A 117 -3.48 16.97 11.06
N ALA A 118 -3.18 15.68 11.09
CA ALA A 118 -4.15 14.66 11.42
C ALA A 118 -3.56 13.61 12.37
N THR A 119 -4.41 12.96 13.12
CA THR A 119 -4.01 11.85 13.98
C THR A 119 -4.83 10.62 13.58
N PRO A 120 -4.19 9.49 13.20
CA PRO A 120 -2.73 9.27 13.06
C PRO A 120 -2.10 10.03 11.87
N ASP A 121 -0.85 10.46 12.05
CA ASP A 121 -0.08 11.25 11.07
C ASP A 121 0.34 10.48 9.81
N ARG A 122 0.28 9.15 9.85
CA ARG A 122 0.55 8.25 8.72
C ARG A 122 -0.62 8.12 7.72
N ALA A 123 -1.70 8.88 7.91
CA ALA A 123 -2.84 8.84 7.01
C ALA A 123 -2.49 9.41 5.63
N ALA A 124 -3.03 8.79 4.58
CA ALA A 124 -2.88 9.26 3.21
C ALA A 124 -3.69 10.55 2.98
N VAL A 125 -3.13 11.47 2.23
CA VAL A 125 -3.75 12.74 1.83
C VAL A 125 -4.06 12.69 0.34
N PHE A 126 -5.29 13.07 0.00
CA PHE A 126 -5.75 13.22 -1.37
C PHE A 126 -6.26 14.64 -1.59
N VAL A 127 -5.91 15.22 -2.72
CA VAL A 127 -6.45 16.49 -3.21
C VAL A 127 -7.11 16.24 -4.54
N ASP A 128 -8.38 16.61 -4.66
CA ASP A 128 -9.18 16.40 -5.87
C ASP A 128 -9.08 14.94 -6.37
N GLU A 129 -9.19 13.99 -5.43
CA GLU A 129 -9.08 12.55 -5.59
C GLU A 129 -7.68 12.03 -5.98
N GLN A 130 -6.69 12.90 -6.14
CA GLN A 130 -5.31 12.49 -6.42
C GLN A 130 -4.52 12.33 -5.10
N PHE A 131 -3.80 11.23 -4.97
CA PHE A 131 -2.88 11.02 -3.86
C PHE A 131 -1.71 12.00 -3.96
N VAL A 132 -1.46 12.74 -2.87
CA VAL A 132 -0.41 13.76 -2.82
C VAL A 132 0.64 13.51 -1.74
N GLY A 133 0.49 12.47 -0.94
CA GLY A 133 1.42 12.10 0.12
C GLY A 133 0.71 11.74 1.42
N HIS A 134 1.42 11.83 2.52
CA HIS A 134 0.92 11.49 3.84
C HIS A 134 0.98 12.69 4.77
N VAL A 135 0.18 12.67 5.84
CA VAL A 135 0.05 13.81 6.77
C VAL A 135 1.38 14.24 7.37
N ASP A 136 2.26 13.29 7.70
CA ASP A 136 3.59 13.56 8.27
C ASP A 136 4.51 14.36 7.33
N GLU A 137 4.22 14.38 6.03
CA GLU A 137 4.94 15.18 5.04
C GLU A 137 4.48 16.65 4.99
N PHE A 138 3.27 16.97 5.52
CA PHE A 138 2.64 18.29 5.40
C PHE A 138 2.44 19.01 6.75
N ASN A 139 2.89 18.41 7.87
CA ASN A 139 2.69 18.97 9.22
C ASN A 139 3.91 19.72 9.78
N GLY A 140 5.08 19.59 9.16
CA GLY A 140 6.33 20.22 9.60
C GLY A 140 6.44 21.72 9.29
N ALA A 141 7.46 22.36 9.84
CA ALA A 141 7.78 23.75 9.52
C ALA A 141 8.28 23.86 8.07
N GLY A 142 7.59 24.62 7.22
CA GLY A 142 7.93 24.79 5.80
C GLY A 142 7.59 23.57 4.92
N GLN A 143 6.78 22.65 5.41
CA GLN A 143 6.36 21.44 4.71
C GLN A 143 4.88 21.48 4.29
N GLY A 144 4.28 22.66 4.20
CA GLY A 144 2.91 22.78 3.70
C GLY A 144 2.77 22.35 2.25
N LEU A 145 1.65 21.73 1.93
CA LEU A 145 1.29 21.35 0.56
C LEU A 145 1.01 22.63 -0.25
N LEU A 146 1.70 22.81 -1.37
CA LEU A 146 1.51 23.93 -2.27
C LEU A 146 0.42 23.59 -3.30
N LEU A 147 -0.66 24.37 -3.30
CA LEU A 147 -1.80 24.22 -4.19
C LEU A 147 -2.02 25.51 -4.98
N ILE A 148 -2.59 25.40 -6.17
CA ILE A 148 -3.06 26.57 -6.91
C ILE A 148 -4.25 27.20 -6.15
N PRO A 149 -4.47 28.53 -6.21
CA PRO A 149 -5.67 29.13 -5.65
C PRO A 149 -6.94 28.55 -6.28
N GLY A 150 -7.96 28.38 -5.48
CA GLY A 150 -9.23 27.82 -5.91
C GLY A 150 -9.86 26.87 -4.87
N SER A 151 -10.90 26.20 -5.30
CA SER A 151 -11.62 25.21 -4.48
C SER A 151 -10.97 23.84 -4.67
N HIS A 152 -10.63 23.19 -3.57
CA HIS A 152 -10.04 21.85 -3.54
C HIS A 152 -10.77 20.94 -2.56
N LYS A 153 -11.04 19.71 -2.98
CA LYS A 153 -11.54 18.66 -2.09
C LYS A 153 -10.35 17.95 -1.45
N ILE A 154 -10.28 18.03 -0.13
CA ILE A 154 -9.24 17.37 0.65
C ILE A 154 -9.84 16.13 1.31
N ARG A 155 -9.20 14.97 1.14
CA ARG A 155 -9.56 13.73 1.82
C ARG A 155 -8.34 13.17 2.54
N VAL A 156 -8.54 12.81 3.81
CA VAL A 156 -7.51 12.14 4.64
C VAL A 156 -8.05 10.76 5.00
N ALA A 157 -7.34 9.71 4.64
CA ALA A 157 -7.80 8.34 4.79
C ALA A 157 -6.71 7.42 5.34
N LEU A 158 -7.12 6.47 6.19
CA LEU A 158 -6.25 5.44 6.75
C LEU A 158 -7.06 4.16 6.96
N PRO A 159 -6.53 2.98 6.60
CA PRO A 159 -7.20 1.71 6.84
C PRO A 159 -7.59 1.52 8.31
N GLY A 160 -8.84 1.12 8.55
CA GLY A 160 -9.41 0.96 9.89
C GLY A 160 -9.89 2.25 10.54
N TYR A 161 -9.95 3.35 9.78
CA TYR A 161 -10.50 4.64 10.23
C TYR A 161 -11.52 5.16 9.22
N GLU A 162 -12.47 5.95 9.70
CA GLU A 162 -13.37 6.70 8.83
C GLU A 162 -12.59 7.80 8.10
N PRO A 163 -12.77 7.97 6.79
CA PRO A 163 -12.10 9.03 6.06
C PRO A 163 -12.65 10.40 6.46
N PHE A 164 -11.74 11.37 6.60
CA PHE A 164 -12.11 12.77 6.76
C PHE A 164 -12.13 13.43 5.39
N GLU A 165 -13.21 14.16 5.07
CA GLU A 165 -13.35 14.91 3.83
C GLU A 165 -13.78 16.35 4.12
N THR A 166 -13.18 17.29 3.40
CA THR A 166 -13.55 18.70 3.46
C THR A 166 -13.26 19.40 2.13
N VAL A 167 -13.91 20.51 1.88
CA VAL A 167 -13.63 21.41 0.76
C VAL A 167 -13.03 22.69 1.28
N VAL A 168 -11.88 23.07 0.75
CA VAL A 168 -11.22 24.34 1.07
C VAL A 168 -11.23 25.26 -0.15
N ASN A 169 -11.37 26.56 0.08
CA ASN A 169 -11.21 27.57 -0.96
C ASN A 169 -9.97 28.39 -0.64
N LEU A 170 -8.93 28.25 -1.43
CA LEU A 170 -7.62 28.85 -1.21
C LEU A 170 -7.48 30.12 -2.04
N LEU A 171 -7.07 31.21 -1.39
CA LEU A 171 -6.70 32.45 -2.05
C LEU A 171 -5.22 32.44 -2.42
N ASP A 172 -4.85 33.33 -3.35
CA ASP A 172 -3.44 33.52 -3.71
C ASP A 172 -2.56 33.80 -2.48
N ARG A 173 -1.44 33.08 -2.37
CA ARG A 173 -0.45 33.18 -1.28
C ARG A 173 -1.02 32.95 0.12
N GLN A 174 -2.24 32.43 0.23
CA GLN A 174 -2.85 32.12 1.51
C GLN A 174 -2.11 30.97 2.18
N LYS A 175 -1.97 31.07 3.52
CA LYS A 175 -1.59 29.95 4.37
C LYS A 175 -2.82 29.49 5.14
N MET A 176 -3.18 28.24 4.97
CA MET A 176 -4.32 27.63 5.66
C MET A 176 -3.85 26.38 6.40
N LYS A 177 -4.50 26.05 7.49
CA LYS A 177 -4.26 24.85 8.27
C LYS A 177 -5.55 24.07 8.44
N ILE A 178 -5.48 22.76 8.25
CA ILE A 178 -6.51 21.78 8.60
C ILE A 178 -5.99 20.96 9.77
N GLU A 179 -6.79 20.82 10.81
CA GLU A 179 -6.54 19.93 11.93
C GLU A 179 -7.69 18.95 12.06
N THR A 180 -7.38 17.64 12.16
CA THR A 180 -8.41 16.61 12.33
C THR A 180 -7.88 15.40 13.12
N LYS A 181 -8.81 14.64 13.67
CA LYS A 181 -8.53 13.38 14.32
C LYS A 181 -9.42 12.32 13.69
N LEU A 182 -8.81 11.35 12.99
CA LEU A 182 -9.56 10.28 12.38
C LEU A 182 -10.18 9.39 13.46
N VAL A 183 -11.43 9.01 13.25
CA VAL A 183 -12.17 8.11 14.14
C VAL A 183 -11.93 6.69 13.65
N LYS A 184 -11.67 5.75 14.58
CA LYS A 184 -11.60 4.34 14.20
C LYS A 184 -12.95 3.89 13.65
N GLY A 185 -12.95 3.43 12.42
CA GLY A 185 -14.11 2.81 11.81
C GLY A 185 -14.41 1.49 12.49
N SER A 186 -15.70 1.19 12.70
CA SER A 186 -16.13 -0.19 12.86
C SER A 186 -15.85 -0.89 11.53
N ILE A 187 -15.29 -2.10 11.57
CA ILE A 187 -15.28 -3.00 10.42
C ILE A 187 -16.72 -3.51 10.29
N THR A 188 -17.63 -2.66 9.85
CA THR A 188 -18.93 -3.11 9.35
C THR A 188 -18.71 -3.38 7.88
N ASP A 189 -18.82 -4.67 7.53
CA ASP A 189 -18.94 -5.16 6.17
C ASP A 189 -19.86 -4.24 5.34
N GLU A 190 -19.30 -3.36 4.53
CA GLU A 190 -19.98 -2.89 3.34
C GLU A 190 -19.80 -3.93 2.23
N GLY A 191 -19.97 -5.19 2.58
CA GLY A 191 -20.07 -6.35 1.71
C GLY A 191 -21.52 -6.65 1.39
N GLY A 192 -22.03 -6.09 0.29
CA GLY A 192 -23.09 -6.72 -0.48
C GLY A 192 -24.45 -6.81 0.17
N SER A 193 -25.21 -5.73 0.15
CA SER A 193 -26.68 -5.83 0.05
C SER A 193 -27.04 -6.57 -1.24
N VAL A 194 -27.13 -7.89 -1.19
CA VAL A 194 -27.89 -8.67 -2.19
C VAL A 194 -29.35 -8.32 -2.00
N GLY A 195 -29.81 -7.34 -2.78
CA GLY A 195 -31.22 -6.99 -2.85
C GLY A 195 -32.03 -8.17 -3.32
N ASN A 196 -32.74 -8.79 -2.38
CA ASN A 196 -33.85 -9.68 -2.68
C ASN A 196 -34.97 -8.80 -3.27
N ARG A 197 -35.24 -8.92 -4.57
CA ARG A 197 -36.47 -8.40 -5.15
C ARG A 197 -37.50 -9.51 -5.18
N PRO A 198 -38.77 -9.21 -4.81
CA PRO A 198 -39.88 -10.12 -4.88
C PRO A 198 -40.27 -10.46 -6.32
#